data_56c948db1e284088fb890f78784b368f
#
_entry.id   56c948db1e284088fb890f78784b368f
#
_cell.length_a   1.000
_cell.length_b   1.000
_cell.length_c   1.000
_cell.angle_alpha   90.00
_cell.angle_beta   90.00
_cell.angle_gamma   90.00
#
_symmetry.space_group_name_H-M   'P 1'
#
loop_
_entity.id
_entity.type
_entity.pdbx_description
1 polymer ?
#
loop_
_entity_poly.entity_id
_entity_poly.type
_entity_poly.pdbx_seq_one_letter_code
_entity_poly.pdbx_strand_id
1 'polypeptide(L)'
;NITYKILYNDAVAMTGGQPVDRRLSVPEIARQVQAEGVQRIAVVTESDQQWHSQQHLFPPGTTFHARTELDAVQQELRTTPGVTVLIFDQVCATEQRRRIKRGMAPARTTRVFIHPELCENCGDCTAVSNCVAIRPLATAKGRKRQIDQTVCNQDLSCLQATCPAMVTIEGATLRKKVGAGLSHTSIAQAIADLPLPPAWHWDAPYDLVITGVGGTGIITVGALVTTAAHLEGKSASVLDFMGFAQKGGPVIAFVRL
;
A
#
# COMPACT_ATOMS: atom_id res chain seq x y z
N ASN A 1 18.82 17.82 17.64
CA ASN A 1 18.51 16.39 17.67
C ASN A 1 17.64 16.05 16.45
N ILE A 2 18.03 15.04 15.69
CA ILE A 2 17.29 14.55 14.52
C ILE A 2 17.20 13.04 14.60
N THR A 3 16.00 12.48 14.40
CA THR A 3 15.81 11.04 14.25
C THR A 3 15.37 10.74 12.83
N TYR A 4 16.18 10.04 12.05
CA TYR A 4 15.80 9.49 10.76
C TYR A 4 15.06 8.18 10.95
N LYS A 5 13.93 8.02 10.26
CA LYS A 5 13.14 6.80 10.25
C LYS A 5 13.21 6.16 8.87
N ILE A 6 13.93 5.06 8.77
CA ILE A 6 14.09 4.30 7.54
C ILE A 6 13.05 3.18 7.51
N LEU A 7 12.13 3.24 6.56
CA LEU A 7 11.13 2.20 6.35
C LEU A 7 11.69 1.15 5.39
N TYR A 8 12.25 0.09 5.95
CA TYR A 8 12.73 -1.04 5.16
C TYR A 8 11.57 -1.99 4.89
N ASN A 9 11.08 -1.99 3.66
CA ASN A 9 9.89 -2.73 3.26
C ASN A 9 10.15 -3.78 2.16
N ASP A 10 11.40 -4.05 1.86
CA ASP A 10 11.90 -5.05 0.89
C ASP A 10 11.35 -4.87 -0.55
N ALA A 11 10.86 -3.68 -0.88
CA ALA A 11 10.36 -3.35 -2.21
C ALA A 11 10.24 -1.84 -2.42
N VAL A 12 10.17 -1.40 -3.67
CA VAL A 12 9.71 -0.04 -4.00
C VAL A 12 8.17 -0.02 -3.87
N ALA A 13 7.68 0.03 -2.62
CA ALA A 13 6.28 -0.16 -2.30
C ALA A 13 5.38 0.96 -2.84
N MET A 14 5.92 2.18 -3.01
CA MET A 14 5.16 3.35 -3.47
C MET A 14 4.60 3.18 -4.88
N THR A 15 5.36 2.56 -5.77
CA THR A 15 5.07 2.48 -7.19
C THR A 15 4.64 1.09 -7.66
N GLY A 16 4.24 0.21 -6.78
CA GLY A 16 3.67 -1.08 -7.14
C GLY A 16 4.56 -2.29 -6.84
N GLY A 17 5.59 -2.13 -6.02
CA GLY A 17 6.43 -3.23 -5.57
C GLY A 17 7.44 -3.67 -6.62
N GLN A 18 8.05 -2.72 -7.32
CA GLN A 18 9.15 -3.02 -8.23
C GLN A 18 10.36 -3.57 -7.46
N PRO A 19 11.13 -4.47 -8.07
CA PRO A 19 12.39 -4.91 -7.51
C PRO A 19 13.40 -3.74 -7.47
N VAL A 20 14.30 -3.80 -6.51
CA VAL A 20 15.47 -2.92 -6.42
C VAL A 20 16.67 -3.68 -6.98
N ASP A 21 17.43 -3.08 -7.88
CA ASP A 21 18.55 -3.75 -8.55
C ASP A 21 19.62 -4.24 -7.58
N ARG A 22 19.93 -3.44 -6.58
CA ARG A 22 20.79 -3.84 -5.45
C ARG A 22 20.06 -3.56 -4.15
N ARG A 23 19.62 -4.62 -3.49
CA ARG A 23 19.04 -4.51 -2.16
C ARG A 23 20.15 -4.42 -1.12
N LEU A 24 20.14 -3.34 -0.35
CA LEU A 24 20.87 -3.29 0.90
C LEU A 24 20.06 -4.06 1.94
N SER A 25 20.70 -4.92 2.67
CA SER A 25 20.12 -5.57 3.85
C SER A 25 20.04 -4.59 5.03
N VAL A 26 19.22 -4.88 6.02
CA VAL A 26 19.11 -4.05 7.23
C VAL A 26 20.47 -3.85 7.94
N PRO A 27 21.33 -4.89 8.09
CA PRO A 27 22.68 -4.71 8.63
C PRO A 27 23.58 -3.80 7.78
N GLU A 28 23.48 -3.87 6.44
CA GLU A 28 24.26 -2.98 5.56
C GLU A 28 23.83 -1.54 5.70
N ILE A 29 22.52 -1.27 5.77
CA ILE A 29 21.98 0.07 6.04
C ILE A 29 22.46 0.59 7.39
N ALA A 30 22.42 -0.25 8.43
CA ALA A 30 22.88 0.14 9.77
C ALA A 30 24.37 0.53 9.77
N ARG A 31 25.22 -0.22 9.06
CA ARG A 31 26.66 0.11 8.92
C ARG A 31 26.87 1.38 8.10
N GLN A 32 26.11 1.59 7.05
CA GLN A 32 26.18 2.80 6.24
C GLN A 32 25.89 4.04 7.08
N VAL A 33 24.77 4.07 7.80
CA VAL A 33 24.41 5.23 8.62
C VAL A 33 25.38 5.43 9.81
N GLN A 34 25.94 4.34 10.34
CA GLN A 34 27.01 4.44 11.34
C GLN A 34 28.25 5.13 10.76
N ALA A 35 28.66 4.77 9.54
CA ALA A 35 29.81 5.38 8.88
C ALA A 35 29.59 6.88 8.61
N GLU A 36 28.35 7.32 8.50
CA GLU A 36 27.97 8.74 8.40
C GLU A 36 27.93 9.47 9.75
N GLY A 37 28.27 8.78 10.84
CA GLY A 37 28.39 9.38 12.18
C GLY A 37 27.13 9.28 13.05
N VAL A 38 26.15 8.45 12.69
CA VAL A 38 24.98 8.19 13.54
C VAL A 38 25.41 7.51 14.82
N GLN A 39 25.01 8.06 15.96
CA GLN A 39 25.44 7.59 17.28
C GLN A 39 24.53 6.49 17.85
N ARG A 40 23.25 6.53 17.52
CA ARG A 40 22.27 5.59 18.08
C ARG A 40 21.41 5.01 16.95
N ILE A 41 21.43 3.68 16.85
CA ILE A 41 20.63 2.93 15.85
C ILE A 41 19.71 1.96 16.59
N ALA A 42 18.42 2.03 16.30
CA ALA A 42 17.43 1.09 16.78
C ALA A 42 16.76 0.40 15.59
N VAL A 43 16.62 -0.92 15.64
CA VAL A 43 15.91 -1.73 14.65
C VAL A 43 14.60 -2.20 15.27
N VAL A 44 13.48 -1.90 14.62
CA VAL A 44 12.15 -2.33 15.05
C VAL A 44 11.59 -3.29 14.02
N THR A 45 11.21 -4.49 14.45
CA THR A 45 10.72 -5.57 13.58
C THR A 45 9.39 -6.12 14.08
N GLU A 46 8.78 -7.04 13.36
CA GLU A 46 7.56 -7.72 13.80
C GLU A 46 7.80 -8.54 15.10
N SER A 47 9.01 -9.08 15.26
CA SER A 47 9.47 -9.78 16.47
C SER A 47 10.91 -9.39 16.77
N ASP A 48 11.22 -9.07 18.01
CA ASP A 48 12.56 -8.76 18.51
C ASP A 48 13.57 -9.88 18.22
N GLN A 49 13.10 -11.11 18.10
CA GLN A 49 13.92 -12.29 17.85
C GLN A 49 14.37 -12.43 16.39
N GLN A 50 13.80 -11.68 15.46
CA GLN A 50 14.10 -11.80 14.02
C GLN A 50 15.60 -11.69 13.72
N TRP A 51 16.32 -10.84 14.43
CA TRP A 51 17.75 -10.61 14.23
C TRP A 51 18.65 -11.22 15.31
N HIS A 52 18.09 -12.02 16.25
CA HIS A 52 18.83 -12.52 17.42
C HIS A 52 20.11 -13.30 17.06
N SER A 53 20.04 -14.17 16.06
CA SER A 53 21.18 -14.94 15.58
C SER A 53 22.17 -14.14 14.71
N GLN A 54 21.79 -12.96 14.24
CA GLN A 54 22.53 -12.15 13.28
C GLN A 54 22.97 -10.79 13.85
N GLN A 55 22.88 -10.58 15.16
CA GLN A 55 23.28 -9.31 15.80
C GLN A 55 24.71 -8.91 15.50
N HIS A 56 25.63 -9.90 15.34
CA HIS A 56 27.03 -9.66 14.98
C HIS A 56 27.23 -8.99 13.62
N LEU A 57 26.20 -8.98 12.77
CA LEU A 57 26.21 -8.27 11.48
C LEU A 57 25.96 -6.79 11.59
N PHE A 58 25.50 -6.33 12.75
CA PHE A 58 25.17 -4.92 12.99
C PHE A 58 26.30 -4.17 13.69
N PRO A 59 26.30 -2.82 13.61
CA PRO A 59 27.19 -2.00 14.40
C PRO A 59 27.04 -2.26 15.90
N PRO A 60 28.13 -2.19 16.68
CA PRO A 60 28.03 -2.26 18.14
C PRO A 60 27.08 -1.19 18.70
N GLY A 61 26.28 -1.57 19.68
CA GLY A 61 25.29 -0.67 20.29
C GLY A 61 23.97 -0.54 19.53
N THR A 62 23.78 -1.24 18.42
CA THR A 62 22.46 -1.36 17.78
C THR A 62 21.51 -2.16 18.68
N THR A 63 20.30 -1.65 18.88
CA THR A 63 19.27 -2.34 19.66
C THR A 63 18.15 -2.86 18.80
N PHE A 64 17.48 -3.93 19.26
CA PHE A 64 16.42 -4.62 18.55
C PHE A 64 15.16 -4.63 19.39
N HIS A 65 14.05 -4.29 18.78
CA HIS A 65 12.78 -4.09 19.46
C HIS A 65 11.63 -4.70 18.65
N ALA A 66 10.63 -5.18 19.35
CA ALA A 66 9.38 -5.60 18.73
C ALA A 66 8.55 -4.39 18.26
N ARG A 67 7.69 -4.60 17.27
CA ARG A 67 6.80 -3.55 16.73
C ARG A 67 5.94 -2.88 17.82
N THR A 68 5.57 -3.60 18.86
CA THR A 68 4.79 -3.08 19.98
C THR A 68 5.53 -2.03 20.81
N GLU A 69 6.86 -2.01 20.75
CA GLU A 69 7.71 -1.07 21.47
C GLU A 69 8.03 0.19 20.65
N LEU A 70 7.51 0.29 19.41
CA LEU A 70 7.83 1.38 18.48
C LEU A 70 7.67 2.77 19.10
N ASP A 71 6.60 3.00 19.87
CA ASP A 71 6.37 4.31 20.48
C ASP A 71 7.42 4.63 21.54
N ALA A 72 7.73 3.70 22.41
CA ALA A 72 8.76 3.86 23.45
C ALA A 72 10.14 4.14 22.84
N VAL A 73 10.50 3.40 21.77
CA VAL A 73 11.76 3.62 21.03
C VAL A 73 11.80 5.02 20.39
N GLN A 74 10.69 5.47 19.81
CA GLN A 74 10.63 6.82 19.24
C GLN A 74 10.77 7.92 20.30
N GLN A 75 10.21 7.72 21.48
CA GLN A 75 10.34 8.65 22.60
C GLN A 75 11.80 8.70 23.11
N GLU A 76 12.46 7.55 23.24
CA GLU A 76 13.88 7.47 23.59
C GLU A 76 14.75 8.23 22.57
N LEU A 77 14.61 7.88 21.29
CA LEU A 77 15.43 8.48 20.23
C LEU A 77 15.23 9.99 20.11
N ARG A 78 14.03 10.50 20.37
CA ARG A 78 13.73 11.94 20.35
C ARG A 78 14.52 12.71 21.40
N THR A 79 14.80 12.11 22.55
CA THR A 79 15.53 12.73 23.65
C THR A 79 17.04 12.49 23.56
N THR A 80 17.50 11.54 22.77
CA THR A 80 18.91 11.23 22.59
C THR A 80 19.60 12.36 21.81
N PRO A 81 20.69 12.93 22.33
CA PRO A 81 21.45 13.98 21.65
C PRO A 81 22.02 13.50 20.31
N GLY A 82 22.16 14.44 19.37
CA GLY A 82 22.80 14.19 18.08
C GLY A 82 21.84 13.64 17.01
N VAL A 83 22.39 12.80 16.13
CA VAL A 83 21.65 12.13 15.04
C VAL A 83 21.41 10.69 15.41
N THR A 84 20.15 10.28 15.37
CA THR A 84 19.73 8.92 15.66
C THR A 84 18.98 8.32 14.47
N VAL A 85 18.97 7.00 14.34
CA VAL A 85 18.27 6.28 13.27
C VAL A 85 17.40 5.18 13.85
N LEU A 86 16.16 5.14 13.38
CA LEU A 86 15.25 4.02 13.57
C LEU A 86 15.06 3.31 12.23
N ILE A 87 15.42 2.05 12.15
CA ILE A 87 15.15 1.20 10.97
C ILE A 87 13.92 0.36 11.28
N PHE A 88 12.83 0.62 10.58
CA PHE A 88 11.59 -0.16 10.71
C PHE A 88 11.58 -1.24 9.63
N ASP A 89 11.91 -2.47 10.04
CA ASP A 89 12.04 -3.63 9.17
C ASP A 89 10.72 -4.41 9.13
N GLN A 90 9.88 -4.06 8.18
CA GLN A 90 8.60 -4.74 7.96
C GLN A 90 8.14 -4.59 6.52
N VAL A 91 7.68 -5.69 5.93
CA VAL A 91 7.09 -5.66 4.59
C VAL A 91 5.87 -4.75 4.57
N CYS A 92 5.77 -3.88 3.57
CA CYS A 92 4.61 -3.02 3.37
C CYS A 92 3.33 -3.87 3.26
N ALA A 93 2.29 -3.52 4.04
CA ALA A 93 1.03 -4.26 4.06
C ALA A 93 0.35 -4.37 2.68
N THR A 94 0.48 -3.34 1.84
CA THR A 94 -0.02 -3.37 0.46
C THR A 94 0.77 -4.36 -0.39
N GLU A 95 2.10 -4.41 -0.24
CA GLU A 95 2.95 -5.34 -0.93
C GLU A 95 2.71 -6.78 -0.47
N GLN A 96 2.54 -7.00 0.82
CA GLN A 96 2.19 -8.30 1.37
C GLN A 96 0.88 -8.83 0.77
N ARG A 97 -0.17 -8.01 0.70
CA ARG A 97 -1.44 -8.39 0.03
C ARG A 97 -1.24 -8.69 -1.45
N ARG A 98 -0.39 -7.94 -2.13
CA ARG A 98 -0.07 -8.17 -3.53
C ARG A 98 0.65 -9.50 -3.73
N ARG A 99 1.62 -9.83 -2.87
CA ARG A 99 2.34 -11.12 -2.86
C ARG A 99 1.38 -12.29 -2.61
N ILE A 100 0.48 -12.16 -1.63
CA ILE A 100 -0.55 -13.17 -1.36
C ILE A 100 -1.47 -13.36 -2.59
N LYS A 101 -1.95 -12.28 -3.20
CA LYS A 101 -2.82 -12.33 -4.38
C LYS A 101 -2.14 -13.01 -5.58
N ARG A 102 -0.82 -12.88 -5.69
CA ARG A 102 -0.01 -13.49 -6.77
C ARG A 102 0.48 -14.90 -6.43
N GLY A 103 0.13 -15.44 -5.28
CA GLY A 103 0.61 -16.75 -4.83
C GLY A 103 2.08 -16.77 -4.38
N MET A 104 2.69 -15.61 -4.17
CA MET A 104 4.10 -15.47 -3.77
C MET A 104 4.29 -15.49 -2.25
N ALA A 105 3.21 -15.46 -1.49
CA ALA A 105 3.21 -15.57 -0.04
C ALA A 105 1.97 -16.35 0.43
N PRO A 106 2.06 -17.09 1.56
CA PRO A 106 0.92 -17.83 2.08
C PRO A 106 -0.20 -16.87 2.50
N ALA A 107 -1.44 -17.25 2.19
CA ALA A 107 -2.61 -16.52 2.66
C ALA A 107 -2.80 -16.78 4.16
N ARG A 108 -3.08 -15.71 4.91
CA ARG A 108 -3.50 -15.84 6.30
C ARG A 108 -4.95 -16.35 6.33
N THR A 109 -5.23 -17.32 7.18
CA THR A 109 -6.54 -17.97 7.28
C THR A 109 -7.42 -17.39 8.37
N THR A 110 -6.82 -16.67 9.33
CA THR A 110 -7.55 -16.01 10.42
C THR A 110 -8.17 -14.71 9.94
N ARG A 111 -9.47 -14.54 10.18
CA ARG A 111 -10.22 -13.32 9.90
C ARG A 111 -10.84 -12.78 11.17
N VAL A 112 -10.94 -11.46 11.26
CA VAL A 112 -11.65 -10.80 12.35
C VAL A 112 -12.94 -10.20 11.80
N PHE A 113 -14.02 -10.40 12.53
CA PHE A 113 -15.34 -9.85 12.23
C PHE A 113 -15.85 -9.09 13.45
N ILE A 114 -16.53 -7.97 13.24
CA ILE A 114 -17.22 -7.23 14.31
C ILE A 114 -18.71 -7.56 14.24
N HIS A 115 -19.24 -8.15 15.30
CA HIS A 115 -20.66 -8.47 15.37
C HIS A 115 -21.47 -7.17 15.58
N PRO A 116 -22.32 -6.76 14.62
CA PRO A 116 -22.96 -5.45 14.67
C PRO A 116 -23.95 -5.29 15.83
N GLU A 117 -24.59 -6.38 16.29
CA GLU A 117 -25.52 -6.34 17.41
C GLU A 117 -24.81 -6.07 18.76
N LEU A 118 -23.57 -6.52 18.91
CA LEU A 118 -22.75 -6.34 20.11
C LEU A 118 -21.89 -5.08 20.06
N CYS A 119 -21.71 -4.48 18.89
CA CYS A 119 -20.87 -3.30 18.72
C CYS A 119 -21.57 -2.06 19.30
N GLU A 120 -20.94 -1.39 20.26
CA GLU A 120 -21.43 -0.14 20.86
C GLU A 120 -20.91 1.13 20.16
N ASN A 121 -20.08 0.96 19.12
CA ASN A 121 -19.44 2.08 18.41
C ASN A 121 -18.53 2.95 19.30
N CYS A 122 -17.93 2.41 20.35
CA CYS A 122 -17.01 3.12 21.24
C CYS A 122 -15.78 3.68 20.52
N GLY A 123 -15.28 2.99 19.50
CA GLY A 123 -14.14 3.43 18.71
C GLY A 123 -12.78 2.84 19.13
N ASP A 124 -12.72 2.10 20.25
CA ASP A 124 -11.46 1.55 20.80
C ASP A 124 -10.69 0.70 19.81
N CYS A 125 -11.39 -0.11 19.02
CA CYS A 125 -10.77 -0.92 17.96
C CYS A 125 -10.01 -0.07 16.93
N THR A 126 -10.49 1.13 16.64
CA THR A 126 -9.83 2.06 15.73
C THR A 126 -8.68 2.79 16.44
N ALA A 127 -8.88 3.22 17.68
CA ALA A 127 -7.88 3.93 18.48
C ALA A 127 -6.63 3.06 18.71
N VAL A 128 -6.81 1.79 19.04
CA VAL A 128 -5.71 0.85 19.29
C VAL A 128 -4.98 0.44 18.02
N SER A 129 -5.71 0.19 16.92
CA SER A 129 -5.11 -0.40 15.71
C SER A 129 -4.76 0.60 14.62
N ASN A 130 -5.33 1.81 14.63
CA ASN A 130 -5.28 2.76 13.50
C ASN A 130 -5.60 2.12 12.14
N CYS A 131 -6.46 1.11 12.14
CA CYS A 131 -6.68 0.26 10.98
C CYS A 131 -7.67 0.90 10.00
N VAL A 132 -7.24 1.10 8.76
CA VAL A 132 -8.07 1.65 7.67
C VAL A 132 -9.21 0.72 7.24
N ALA A 133 -9.14 -0.56 7.61
CA ALA A 133 -10.19 -1.54 7.30
C ALA A 133 -11.40 -1.43 8.23
N ILE A 134 -11.26 -0.79 9.40
CA ILE A 134 -12.37 -0.58 10.32
C ILE A 134 -13.18 0.63 9.84
N ARG A 135 -14.39 0.35 9.38
CA ARG A 135 -15.29 1.35 8.78
C ARG A 135 -16.59 1.46 9.55
N PRO A 136 -17.27 2.62 9.48
CA PRO A 136 -18.62 2.74 9.99
C PRO A 136 -19.59 1.85 9.22
N LEU A 137 -20.59 1.32 9.93
CA LEU A 137 -21.72 0.58 9.38
C LEU A 137 -23.01 1.23 9.90
N ALA A 138 -23.84 1.75 8.99
CA ALA A 138 -25.16 2.24 9.35
C ALA A 138 -26.11 1.05 9.53
N THR A 139 -26.81 0.98 10.65
CA THR A 139 -27.80 -0.04 10.97
C THR A 139 -29.09 0.59 11.49
N ALA A 140 -30.18 -0.19 11.53
CA ALA A 140 -31.43 0.26 12.15
C ALA A 140 -31.28 0.64 13.65
N LYS A 141 -30.25 0.08 14.31
CA LYS A 141 -29.91 0.37 15.72
C LYS A 141 -28.80 1.42 15.86
N GLY A 142 -28.62 2.31 14.88
CA GLY A 142 -27.61 3.32 14.88
C GLY A 142 -26.32 2.91 14.18
N ARG A 143 -25.30 3.75 14.33
CA ARG A 143 -23.99 3.57 13.69
C ARG A 143 -23.16 2.53 14.47
N LYS A 144 -22.64 1.55 13.75
CA LYS A 144 -21.79 0.47 14.24
C LYS A 144 -20.44 0.48 13.51
N ARG A 145 -19.58 -0.49 13.80
CA ARG A 145 -18.31 -0.71 13.11
C ARG A 145 -18.33 -2.04 12.36
N GLN A 146 -17.60 -2.10 11.26
CA GLN A 146 -17.35 -3.31 10.49
C GLN A 146 -15.90 -3.34 10.01
N ILE A 147 -15.40 -4.52 9.69
CA ILE A 147 -14.10 -4.68 9.05
C ILE A 147 -14.32 -4.97 7.56
N ASP A 148 -13.82 -4.08 6.72
CA ASP A 148 -13.76 -4.31 5.28
C ASP A 148 -12.67 -5.36 4.98
N GLN A 149 -13.08 -6.58 4.72
CA GLN A 149 -12.20 -7.71 4.49
C GLN A 149 -11.34 -7.54 3.21
N THR A 150 -11.72 -6.66 2.30
CA THR A 150 -10.98 -6.43 1.05
C THR A 150 -9.71 -5.61 1.26
N VAL A 151 -9.69 -4.77 2.31
CA VAL A 151 -8.54 -3.92 2.66
C VAL A 151 -7.87 -4.32 3.98
N CYS A 152 -8.40 -5.33 4.67
CA CYS A 152 -7.83 -5.84 5.92
C CYS A 152 -6.44 -6.45 5.69
N ASN A 153 -5.46 -6.02 6.48
CA ASN A 153 -4.09 -6.54 6.43
C ASN A 153 -3.92 -7.87 7.18
N GLN A 154 -4.92 -8.27 7.97
CA GLN A 154 -4.89 -9.48 8.80
C GLN A 154 -3.71 -9.50 9.78
N ASP A 155 -3.29 -8.35 10.28
CA ASP A 155 -2.24 -8.22 11.30
C ASP A 155 -2.77 -8.42 12.72
N LEU A 156 -4.08 -8.54 12.87
CA LEU A 156 -4.80 -8.80 14.12
C LEU A 156 -4.64 -7.71 15.21
N SER A 157 -4.04 -6.57 14.88
CA SER A 157 -3.82 -5.46 15.82
C SER A 157 -5.12 -4.96 16.47
N CYS A 158 -6.23 -5.06 15.76
CA CYS A 158 -7.55 -4.67 16.29
C CYS A 158 -8.02 -5.51 17.49
N LEU A 159 -7.52 -6.74 17.66
CA LEU A 159 -7.86 -7.59 18.78
C LEU A 159 -7.29 -7.09 20.13
N GLN A 160 -6.28 -6.23 20.08
CA GLN A 160 -5.74 -5.61 21.31
C GLN A 160 -6.76 -4.72 22.04
N ALA A 161 -7.84 -4.33 21.36
CA ALA A 161 -8.93 -3.57 21.97
C ALA A 161 -9.79 -4.38 22.97
N THR A 162 -9.59 -5.69 23.07
CA THR A 162 -10.31 -6.58 24.02
C THR A 162 -11.84 -6.43 23.92
N CYS A 163 -12.36 -6.22 22.70
CA CYS A 163 -13.76 -5.90 22.48
C CYS A 163 -14.62 -7.18 22.38
N PRO A 164 -15.72 -7.32 23.14
CA PRO A 164 -16.59 -8.51 23.11
C PRO A 164 -17.35 -8.68 21.77
N ALA A 165 -17.45 -7.63 20.97
CA ALA A 165 -18.05 -7.70 19.63
C ALA A 165 -17.10 -8.29 18.57
N MET A 166 -15.82 -8.48 18.88
CA MET A 166 -14.86 -9.05 17.94
C MET A 166 -14.87 -10.57 17.96
N VAL A 167 -15.02 -11.14 16.78
CA VAL A 167 -15.03 -12.58 16.55
C VAL A 167 -13.89 -12.93 15.59
N THR A 168 -13.07 -13.90 15.97
CA THR A 168 -12.06 -14.51 15.08
C THR A 168 -12.65 -15.72 14.37
N ILE A 169 -12.41 -15.82 13.09
CA ILE A 169 -12.84 -16.93 12.24
C ILE A 169 -11.59 -17.59 11.65
N GLU A 170 -11.35 -18.83 12.04
CA GLU A 170 -10.21 -19.62 11.55
C GLU A 170 -10.58 -20.39 10.29
N GLY A 171 -9.61 -20.56 9.37
CA GLY A 171 -9.82 -21.30 8.12
C GLY A 171 -10.74 -20.62 7.11
N ALA A 172 -11.13 -19.36 7.35
CA ALA A 172 -12.07 -18.66 6.49
C ALA A 172 -11.42 -18.18 5.19
N THR A 173 -12.09 -18.46 4.08
CA THR A 173 -11.78 -17.89 2.77
C THR A 173 -12.88 -16.89 2.37
N LEU A 174 -12.46 -15.75 1.77
CA LEU A 174 -13.45 -14.81 1.25
C LEU A 174 -14.24 -15.46 0.10
N ARG A 175 -15.57 -15.43 0.21
CA ARG A 175 -16.42 -15.78 -0.92
C ARG A 175 -16.12 -14.76 -2.04
N LYS A 176 -15.59 -15.24 -3.15
CA LYS A 176 -15.51 -14.39 -4.35
C LYS A 176 -16.96 -13.99 -4.69
N LYS A 177 -17.23 -12.69 -4.74
CA LYS A 177 -18.45 -12.25 -5.41
C LYS A 177 -18.32 -12.81 -6.82
N VAL A 178 -19.13 -13.79 -7.14
CA VAL A 178 -19.41 -14.11 -8.53
C VAL A 178 -20.16 -12.87 -9.01
N GLY A 179 -19.40 -11.87 -9.49
CA GLY A 179 -20.01 -10.86 -10.32
C GLY A 179 -20.70 -11.65 -11.43
N ALA A 180 -21.85 -11.22 -11.87
CA ALA A 180 -22.34 -11.60 -13.18
C ALA A 180 -21.29 -11.11 -14.19
N GLY A 181 -20.14 -11.80 -14.22
CA GLY A 181 -19.09 -11.56 -15.18
C GLY A 181 -19.70 -11.89 -16.51
N LEU A 182 -19.94 -10.88 -17.29
CA LEU A 182 -20.23 -11.07 -18.70
C LEU A 182 -19.15 -12.05 -19.21
N SER A 183 -19.55 -13.16 -19.79
CA SER A 183 -18.59 -14.08 -20.41
C SER A 183 -17.79 -13.30 -21.45
N HIS A 184 -16.55 -13.71 -21.75
CA HIS A 184 -15.79 -13.07 -22.84
C HIS A 184 -16.59 -12.99 -24.13
N THR A 185 -17.44 -13.99 -24.40
CA THR A 185 -18.36 -14.03 -25.54
C THR A 185 -19.46 -12.96 -25.46
N SER A 186 -20.04 -12.74 -24.27
CA SER A 186 -21.07 -11.70 -24.11
C SER A 186 -20.49 -10.29 -24.12
N ILE A 187 -19.24 -10.10 -23.70
CA ILE A 187 -18.53 -8.82 -23.84
C ILE A 187 -18.22 -8.55 -25.31
N ALA A 188 -17.68 -9.53 -26.04
CA ALA A 188 -17.38 -9.39 -27.47
C ALA A 188 -18.66 -9.08 -28.28
N GLN A 189 -19.77 -9.75 -27.96
CA GLN A 189 -21.06 -9.47 -28.61
C GLN A 189 -21.56 -8.06 -28.28
N ALA A 190 -21.53 -7.66 -27.00
CA ALA A 190 -21.93 -6.30 -26.60
C ALA A 190 -21.09 -5.21 -27.26
N ILE A 191 -19.79 -5.47 -27.48
CA ILE A 191 -18.89 -4.54 -28.19
C ILE A 191 -19.25 -4.51 -29.68
N ALA A 192 -19.54 -5.66 -30.29
CA ALA A 192 -19.93 -5.74 -31.70
C ALA A 192 -21.26 -5.04 -32.00
N ASP A 193 -22.17 -5.02 -31.02
CA ASP A 193 -23.47 -4.36 -31.12
C ASP A 193 -23.44 -2.84 -30.86
N LEU A 194 -22.27 -2.29 -30.44
CA LEU A 194 -22.13 -0.85 -30.26
C LEU A 194 -22.11 -0.13 -31.61
N PRO A 195 -22.86 0.99 -31.74
CA PRO A 195 -22.76 1.82 -32.92
C PRO A 195 -21.34 2.36 -33.10
N LEU A 196 -20.84 2.33 -34.30
CA LEU A 196 -19.55 2.97 -34.59
C LEU A 196 -19.65 4.46 -34.28
N PRO A 197 -18.65 5.05 -33.62
CA PRO A 197 -18.61 6.48 -33.39
C PRO A 197 -18.58 7.22 -34.73
N PRO A 198 -19.17 8.42 -34.82
CA PRO A 198 -19.07 9.20 -36.05
C PRO A 198 -17.60 9.48 -36.37
N ALA A 199 -17.25 9.36 -37.66
CA ALA A 199 -15.92 9.72 -38.12
C ALA A 199 -15.74 11.24 -37.94
N TRP A 200 -14.80 11.63 -37.10
CA TRP A 200 -14.44 13.03 -36.95
C TRP A 200 -13.27 13.36 -37.86
N HIS A 201 -13.49 14.36 -38.70
CA HIS A 201 -12.41 14.97 -39.48
C HIS A 201 -12.02 16.26 -38.76
N TRP A 202 -10.76 16.34 -38.35
CA TRP A 202 -10.24 17.53 -37.69
C TRP A 202 -9.38 18.31 -38.70
N ASP A 203 -9.80 19.52 -38.94
CA ASP A 203 -9.06 20.45 -39.82
C ASP A 203 -8.02 21.25 -39.01
N ALA A 204 -7.99 21.07 -37.70
CA ALA A 204 -7.06 21.73 -36.80
C ALA A 204 -6.58 20.73 -35.72
N PRO A 205 -5.41 20.98 -35.12
CA PRO A 205 -4.92 20.18 -34.02
C PRO A 205 -5.93 20.13 -32.84
N TYR A 206 -6.07 18.97 -32.24
CA TYR A 206 -6.93 18.76 -31.06
C TYR A 206 -6.09 18.47 -29.84
N ASP A 207 -6.25 19.29 -28.81
CA ASP A 207 -5.51 19.15 -27.56
C ASP A 207 -6.38 18.49 -26.46
N LEU A 208 -5.83 17.44 -25.87
CA LEU A 208 -6.43 16.70 -24.75
C LEU A 208 -5.58 16.84 -23.49
N VAL A 209 -6.20 17.09 -22.36
CA VAL A 209 -5.55 17.04 -21.06
C VAL A 209 -6.18 15.92 -20.24
N ILE A 210 -5.37 14.92 -19.91
CA ILE A 210 -5.78 13.77 -19.12
C ILE A 210 -5.15 13.92 -17.73
N THR A 211 -5.96 14.02 -16.70
CA THR A 211 -5.50 14.26 -15.33
C THR A 211 -5.89 13.13 -14.41
N GLY A 212 -5.10 12.89 -13.38
CA GLY A 212 -5.42 11.93 -12.34
C GLY A 212 -4.33 11.79 -11.29
N VAL A 213 -4.42 10.72 -10.53
CA VAL A 213 -3.51 10.43 -9.42
C VAL A 213 -2.48 9.39 -9.87
N GLY A 214 -1.24 9.53 -9.39
CA GLY A 214 -0.17 8.57 -9.66
C GLY A 214 -0.58 7.13 -9.35
N GLY A 215 -0.28 6.22 -10.28
CA GLY A 215 -0.66 4.80 -10.20
C GLY A 215 -2.05 4.47 -10.78
N THR A 216 -2.83 5.44 -11.26
CA THR A 216 -4.16 5.20 -11.89
C THR A 216 -4.09 4.97 -13.40
N GLY A 217 -2.89 5.01 -13.99
CA GLY A 217 -2.69 4.70 -15.40
C GLY A 217 -2.85 5.87 -16.35
N ILE A 218 -2.79 7.12 -15.90
CA ILE A 218 -2.96 8.33 -16.72
C ILE A 218 -1.98 8.35 -17.91
N ILE A 219 -0.70 8.07 -17.64
CA ILE A 219 0.34 7.97 -18.69
C ILE A 219 -0.01 6.87 -19.70
N THR A 220 -0.48 5.73 -19.21
CA THR A 220 -0.90 4.62 -20.08
C THR A 220 -2.07 5.02 -20.98
N VAL A 221 -3.05 5.77 -20.45
CA VAL A 221 -4.17 6.28 -21.26
C VAL A 221 -3.67 7.25 -22.31
N GLY A 222 -2.77 8.20 -21.96
CA GLY A 222 -2.15 9.11 -22.92
C GLY A 222 -1.43 8.37 -24.05
N ALA A 223 -0.62 7.37 -23.70
CA ALA A 223 0.09 6.53 -24.66
C ALA A 223 -0.87 5.74 -25.57
N LEU A 224 -1.95 5.17 -25.01
CA LEU A 224 -2.95 4.44 -25.80
C LEU A 224 -3.66 5.34 -26.82
N VAL A 225 -4.08 6.54 -26.39
CA VAL A 225 -4.73 7.53 -27.28
C VAL A 225 -3.78 7.94 -28.41
N THR A 226 -2.53 8.25 -28.06
CA THR A 226 -1.51 8.64 -29.05
C THR A 226 -1.22 7.51 -30.04
N THR A 227 -1.11 6.27 -29.54
CA THR A 227 -0.90 5.09 -30.41
C THR A 227 -2.10 4.85 -31.32
N ALA A 228 -3.32 4.97 -30.81
CA ALA A 228 -4.53 4.80 -31.62
C ALA A 228 -4.59 5.85 -32.75
N ALA A 229 -4.32 7.12 -32.44
CA ALA A 229 -4.27 8.17 -33.44
C ALA A 229 -3.21 7.90 -34.52
N HIS A 230 -2.03 7.42 -34.12
CA HIS A 230 -0.97 7.04 -35.06
C HIS A 230 -1.40 5.88 -35.96
N LEU A 231 -2.07 4.87 -35.41
CA LEU A 231 -2.60 3.74 -36.19
C LEU A 231 -3.68 4.19 -37.21
N GLU A 232 -4.42 5.27 -36.89
CA GLU A 232 -5.36 5.90 -37.83
C GLU A 232 -4.68 6.84 -38.85
N GLY A 233 -3.36 6.88 -38.90
CA GLY A 233 -2.59 7.72 -39.83
C GLY A 233 -2.52 9.21 -39.44
N LYS A 234 -2.86 9.55 -38.20
CA LYS A 234 -2.79 10.93 -37.68
C LYS A 234 -1.44 11.20 -37.02
N SER A 235 -1.00 12.45 -37.06
CA SER A 235 0.13 12.90 -36.24
C SER A 235 -0.33 13.03 -34.81
N ALA A 236 0.49 12.54 -33.86
CA ALA A 236 0.17 12.61 -32.45
C ALA A 236 1.43 12.83 -31.61
N SER A 237 1.28 13.58 -30.52
CA SER A 237 2.34 13.77 -29.54
C SER A 237 1.77 13.70 -28.13
N VAL A 238 2.60 13.24 -27.17
CA VAL A 238 2.22 13.21 -25.76
C VAL A 238 3.36 13.78 -24.91
N LEU A 239 3.00 14.53 -23.89
CA LEU A 239 3.90 15.07 -22.88
C LEU A 239 3.33 14.79 -21.50
N ASP A 240 4.06 14.02 -20.70
CA ASP A 240 3.64 13.61 -19.37
C ASP A 240 4.32 14.43 -18.28
N PHE A 241 3.53 14.88 -17.30
CA PHE A 241 4.01 15.49 -16.06
C PHE A 241 3.65 14.61 -14.88
N MET A 242 4.66 14.24 -14.11
CA MET A 242 4.50 13.47 -12.89
C MET A 242 5.34 14.08 -11.77
N GLY A 243 4.85 13.97 -10.53
CA GLY A 243 5.62 14.33 -9.34
C GLY A 243 6.70 13.30 -9.04
N PHE A 244 7.86 13.77 -8.56
CA PHE A 244 8.93 12.89 -8.11
C PHE A 244 8.72 12.48 -6.66
N ALA A 245 8.92 11.18 -6.36
CA ALA A 245 8.86 10.59 -5.03
C ALA A 245 7.56 10.85 -4.24
N GLN A 246 6.43 11.07 -4.93
CA GLN A 246 5.13 11.29 -4.31
C GLN A 246 4.20 10.09 -4.53
N LYS A 247 3.67 9.53 -3.44
CA LYS A 247 2.58 8.56 -3.52
C LYS A 247 1.25 9.31 -3.65
N GLY A 248 0.49 9.02 -4.72
CA GLY A 248 -0.81 9.67 -4.94
C GLY A 248 -0.71 11.12 -5.37
N GLY A 249 0.45 11.57 -5.88
CA GLY A 249 0.63 12.89 -6.45
C GLY A 249 -0.12 13.06 -7.78
N PRO A 250 -0.36 14.30 -8.23
CA PRO A 250 -1.02 14.56 -9.48
C PRO A 250 -0.17 14.10 -10.68
N VAL A 251 -0.82 13.54 -11.67
CA VAL A 251 -0.23 13.17 -12.96
C VAL A 251 -1.08 13.77 -14.07
N ILE A 252 -0.43 14.35 -15.06
CA ILE A 252 -1.09 14.98 -16.20
C ILE A 252 -0.41 14.45 -17.47
N ALA A 253 -1.21 14.04 -18.45
CA ALA A 253 -0.75 13.77 -19.80
C ALA A 253 -1.41 14.80 -20.76
N PHE A 254 -0.58 15.55 -21.47
CA PHE A 254 -1.01 16.43 -22.55
C PHE A 254 -0.85 15.66 -23.86
N VAL A 255 -1.94 15.46 -24.56
CA VAL A 255 -1.96 14.78 -25.86
C VAL A 255 -2.40 15.77 -26.92
N ARG A 256 -1.65 15.89 -27.99
CA ARG A 256 -2.01 16.65 -29.19
C ARG A 256 -2.15 15.67 -30.35
N LEU A 257 -3.28 15.76 -31.00
CA LEU A 257 -3.65 14.98 -32.20
C LEU A 257 -3.74 15.87 -33.42
#